data_9eb641624eb38b061313c51d59fbc651
#
_entry.id   9eb641624eb38b061313c51d59fbc651
#
_cell.length_a   1.000
_cell.length_b   1.000
_cell.length_c   1.000
_cell.angle_alpha   90.00
_cell.angle_beta   90.00
_cell.angle_gamma   90.00
#
_symmetry.space_group_name_H-M   'P 1'
#
loop_
_entity.id
_entity.type
_entity.pdbx_description
1 polymer ?
#
loop_
_entity_poly.entity_id
_entity_poly.type
_entity_poly.pdbx_seq_one_letter_code
_entity_poly.pdbx_strand_id
1 'polypeptide(L)'
;MRLLHTFKNFVGSYKLTQKITSILSGDITIFCYHKVTNLKANELIGTPDEDLAINTDVFEKHIKYIKDNFKIIDSYDLLNFEKISNIKKKKIVITFDDGYLDNLENALPILKKYDAKATIFITTNFINDNEIPWWDRLWKILDQKNNFSFNGKKFLLLHENNNRKKLFEYLKSKFFLLKKDNQEDLFNKILLENNIQLTNDKKRNFLNQEDIK
;
A
#
# COMPACT_ATOMS: atom_id res chain seq x y z
N MET A 1 -1.12 10.05 8.21
CA MET A 1 0.08 9.32 7.74
C MET A 1 1.07 8.91 8.85
N ARG A 2 1.26 9.68 9.93
CA ARG A 2 2.12 9.27 11.08
C ARG A 2 1.59 8.06 11.90
N LEU A 3 0.30 7.79 11.93
CA LEU A 3 -0.28 6.69 12.72
C LEU A 3 0.03 5.28 12.15
N LEU A 4 0.09 5.12 10.83
CA LEU A 4 0.42 3.84 10.19
C LEU A 4 1.86 3.39 10.46
N HIS A 5 2.81 4.33 10.46
CA HIS A 5 4.21 4.03 10.77
C HIS A 5 4.38 3.52 12.22
N THR A 6 3.59 4.04 13.14
CA THR A 6 3.58 3.61 14.55
C THR A 6 3.02 2.20 14.69
N PHE A 7 2.04 1.81 13.87
CA PHE A 7 1.41 0.48 13.91
C PHE A 7 2.30 -0.63 13.33
N LYS A 8 3.13 -0.35 12.33
CA LYS A 8 4.11 -1.31 11.75
C LYS A 8 5.15 -1.79 12.80
N ASN A 9 5.59 -0.91 13.67
CA ASN A 9 6.57 -1.22 14.72
C ASN A 9 5.95 -1.76 16.01
N PHE A 10 4.64 -1.90 16.04
CA PHE A 10 3.85 -2.01 17.25
C PHE A 10 3.59 -3.42 17.77
N VAL A 11 3.57 -4.41 16.91
CA VAL A 11 3.21 -5.80 17.29
C VAL A 11 4.26 -6.47 18.19
N GLY A 12 5.36 -5.79 18.49
CA GLY A 12 6.46 -6.31 19.32
C GLY A 12 6.41 -5.99 20.82
N SER A 13 5.53 -5.08 21.31
CA SER A 13 5.53 -4.76 22.75
C SER A 13 4.13 -4.60 23.35
N TYR A 14 3.83 -5.42 24.34
CA TYR A 14 2.58 -5.46 25.11
C TYR A 14 2.22 -4.11 25.80
N LYS A 15 3.22 -3.31 26.15
CA LYS A 15 3.01 -1.98 26.80
C LYS A 15 2.49 -0.90 25.86
N LEU A 16 2.65 -1.07 24.56
CA LEU A 16 2.21 -0.11 23.57
C LEU A 16 0.72 -0.32 23.20
N THR A 17 0.16 -1.53 23.40
CA THR A 17 -1.26 -1.83 23.12
C THR A 17 -2.20 -0.98 24.00
N GLN A 18 -1.85 -0.73 25.23
CA GLN A 18 -2.66 0.14 26.11
C GLN A 18 -2.63 1.62 25.66
N LYS A 19 -1.53 2.07 25.04
CA LYS A 19 -1.39 3.46 24.58
C LYS A 19 -2.18 3.75 23.30
N ILE A 20 -2.40 2.74 22.44
CA ILE A 20 -3.24 2.87 21.23
C ILE A 20 -4.72 2.90 21.58
N THR A 21 -5.17 2.15 22.57
CA THR A 21 -6.58 2.21 23.00
C THR A 21 -6.94 3.59 23.54
N SER A 22 -5.97 4.36 24.06
CA SER A 22 -6.21 5.75 24.50
C SER A 22 -6.17 6.76 23.33
N ILE A 23 -5.52 6.43 22.21
CA ILE A 23 -5.44 7.29 21.02
C ILE A 23 -6.69 7.13 20.12
N LEU A 24 -7.38 6.00 20.23
CA LEU A 24 -8.66 5.77 19.54
C LEU A 24 -9.78 6.48 20.30
N SER A 25 -9.83 7.80 20.19
CA SER A 25 -10.81 8.64 20.91
C SER A 25 -12.24 8.55 20.38
N GLY A 26 -12.46 7.85 19.27
CA GLY A 26 -13.78 7.68 18.65
C GLY A 26 -14.37 6.28 18.85
N ASP A 27 -15.68 6.15 18.69
CA ASP A 27 -16.39 4.88 18.73
C ASP A 27 -16.08 3.99 17.51
N ILE A 28 -15.60 4.59 16.44
CA ILE A 28 -15.29 3.94 15.16
C ILE A 28 -13.86 4.32 14.73
N THR A 29 -13.09 3.33 14.31
CA THR A 29 -11.77 3.53 13.70
C THR A 29 -11.71 2.81 12.37
N ILE A 30 -11.17 3.47 11.35
CA ILE A 30 -10.96 2.89 10.02
C ILE A 30 -9.48 2.61 9.87
N PHE A 31 -9.13 1.33 9.63
CA PHE A 31 -7.78 0.92 9.24
C PHE A 31 -7.73 0.78 7.72
N CYS A 32 -6.88 1.58 7.08
CA CYS A 32 -6.64 1.53 5.66
C CYS A 32 -5.31 0.82 5.38
N TYR A 33 -5.36 -0.20 4.56
CA TYR A 33 -4.23 -0.93 4.01
C TYR A 33 -4.15 -0.69 2.51
N HIS A 34 -3.01 -1.02 1.89
CA HIS A 34 -2.85 -1.00 0.43
C HIS A 34 -2.38 -2.37 -0.05
N LYS A 35 -1.17 -2.78 0.32
CA LYS A 35 -0.57 -4.04 -0.10
C LYS A 35 -0.35 -5.00 1.07
N VAL A 36 -0.59 -6.29 0.85
CA VAL A 36 -0.25 -7.37 1.79
C VAL A 36 0.68 -8.34 1.09
N THR A 37 1.95 -8.35 1.49
CA THR A 37 3.01 -9.05 0.76
C THR A 37 3.67 -10.15 1.59
N ASN A 38 4.23 -11.17 0.93
CA ASN A 38 5.05 -12.18 1.57
C ASN A 38 6.51 -11.72 1.80
N LEU A 39 6.89 -10.54 1.28
CA LEU A 39 8.21 -9.97 1.53
C LEU A 39 8.38 -9.62 3.01
N LYS A 40 9.57 -9.84 3.55
CA LYS A 40 9.91 -9.48 4.92
C LYS A 40 10.13 -7.96 5.03
N ALA A 41 10.03 -7.43 6.24
CA ALA A 41 10.19 -5.99 6.48
C ALA A 41 11.53 -5.44 5.99
N ASN A 42 12.63 -6.20 6.13
CA ASN A 42 13.95 -5.80 5.64
C ASN A 42 14.06 -5.77 4.11
N GLU A 43 13.23 -6.53 3.39
CA GLU A 43 13.17 -6.52 1.92
C GLU A 43 12.37 -5.33 1.39
N LEU A 44 11.50 -4.75 2.22
CA LEU A 44 10.73 -3.56 1.91
C LEU A 44 11.50 -2.25 2.15
N ILE A 45 12.54 -2.28 2.99
CA ILE A 45 13.32 -1.09 3.33
C ILE A 45 13.92 -0.46 2.08
N GLY A 46 13.70 0.84 1.91
CA GLY A 46 14.20 1.59 0.76
C GLY A 46 13.39 1.44 -0.52
N THR A 47 12.31 0.65 -0.52
CA THR A 47 11.37 0.53 -1.64
C THR A 47 10.17 1.46 -1.46
N PRO A 48 9.39 1.76 -2.52
CA PRO A 48 8.14 2.51 -2.39
C PRO A 48 7.11 1.80 -1.51
N ASP A 49 7.21 0.48 -1.42
CA ASP A 49 6.30 -0.36 -0.66
C ASP A 49 6.59 -0.33 0.85
N GLU A 50 7.71 0.26 1.28
CA GLU A 50 8.07 0.38 2.71
C GLU A 50 6.95 0.99 3.55
N ASP A 51 6.24 1.98 3.00
CA ASP A 51 5.15 2.65 3.68
C ASP A 51 3.74 2.13 3.30
N LEU A 52 3.63 1.40 2.21
CA LEU A 52 2.35 0.95 1.65
C LEU A 52 2.08 -0.54 1.87
N ALA A 53 3.12 -1.35 1.99
CA ALA A 53 2.98 -2.79 2.13
C ALA A 53 3.16 -3.25 3.59
N ILE A 54 2.41 -4.28 3.94
CA ILE A 54 2.53 -5.00 5.20
C ILE A 54 2.82 -6.47 4.91
N ASN A 55 3.71 -7.09 5.69
CA ASN A 55 3.94 -8.52 5.57
C ASN A 55 2.73 -9.34 6.04
N THR A 56 2.45 -10.47 5.38
CA THR A 56 1.30 -11.36 5.67
C THR A 56 1.22 -11.77 7.13
N ASP A 57 2.34 -12.17 7.75
CA ASP A 57 2.33 -12.61 9.16
C ASP A 57 1.98 -11.45 10.10
N VAL A 58 2.43 -10.24 9.78
CA VAL A 58 2.11 -9.03 10.55
C VAL A 58 0.65 -8.65 10.34
N PHE A 59 0.16 -8.72 9.11
CA PHE A 59 -1.24 -8.47 8.79
C PHE A 59 -2.15 -9.45 9.54
N GLU A 60 -1.82 -10.74 9.54
CA GLU A 60 -2.59 -11.75 10.27
C GLU A 60 -2.65 -11.45 11.77
N LYS A 61 -1.53 -11.06 12.39
CA LYS A 61 -1.50 -10.64 13.80
C LYS A 61 -2.39 -9.42 14.05
N HIS A 62 -2.40 -8.45 13.12
CA HIS A 62 -3.31 -7.30 13.20
C HIS A 62 -4.78 -7.74 13.18
N ILE A 63 -5.17 -8.56 12.21
CA ILE A 63 -6.56 -9.01 12.06
C ILE A 63 -7.00 -9.82 13.29
N LYS A 64 -6.14 -10.74 13.77
CA LYS A 64 -6.42 -11.49 15.00
C LYS A 64 -6.63 -10.57 16.19
N TYR A 65 -5.73 -9.61 16.42
CA TYR A 65 -5.84 -8.66 17.52
C TYR A 65 -7.11 -7.81 17.43
N ILE A 66 -7.44 -7.33 16.23
CA ILE A 66 -8.67 -6.56 15.98
C ILE A 66 -9.90 -7.41 16.30
N LYS A 67 -9.96 -8.65 15.83
CA LYS A 67 -11.09 -9.57 16.06
C LYS A 67 -11.30 -9.87 17.55
N ASP A 68 -10.21 -10.09 18.28
CA ASP A 68 -10.26 -10.42 19.70
C ASP A 68 -10.74 -9.24 20.57
N ASN A 69 -10.35 -8.01 20.23
CA ASN A 69 -10.55 -6.84 21.09
C ASN A 69 -11.66 -5.88 20.64
N PHE A 70 -12.06 -5.89 19.37
CA PHE A 70 -12.97 -4.91 18.79
C PHE A 70 -14.14 -5.61 18.08
N LYS A 71 -15.11 -4.82 17.63
CA LYS A 71 -16.17 -5.29 16.73
C LYS A 71 -15.83 -4.84 15.31
N ILE A 72 -15.51 -5.77 14.44
CA ILE A 72 -15.38 -5.49 13.01
C ILE A 72 -16.77 -5.27 12.45
N ILE A 73 -16.98 -4.16 11.77
CA ILE A 73 -18.21 -3.81 11.06
C ILE A 73 -17.91 -3.58 9.58
N ASP A 74 -18.94 -3.73 8.76
CA ASP A 74 -18.87 -3.42 7.35
C ASP A 74 -18.87 -1.89 7.14
N SER A 75 -18.21 -1.39 6.08
CA SER A 75 -18.29 0.02 5.73
C SER A 75 -19.72 0.49 5.44
N TYR A 76 -20.58 -0.39 4.89
CA TYR A 76 -22.01 -0.11 4.71
C TYR A 76 -22.75 0.13 6.02
N ASP A 77 -22.30 -0.49 7.11
CA ASP A 77 -22.92 -0.30 8.42
C ASP A 77 -22.75 1.16 8.91
N LEU A 78 -21.76 1.90 8.38
CA LEU A 78 -21.57 3.33 8.68
C LEU A 78 -22.74 4.20 8.21
N LEU A 79 -23.48 3.74 7.22
CA LEU A 79 -24.69 4.44 6.70
C LEU A 79 -25.91 4.22 7.59
N ASN A 80 -25.85 3.28 8.54
CA ASN A 80 -26.94 2.99 9.47
C ASN A 80 -26.51 3.19 10.91
N PHE A 81 -26.62 4.44 11.38
CA PHE A 81 -26.21 4.83 12.72
C PHE A 81 -26.94 4.05 13.82
N GLU A 82 -28.23 3.77 13.67
CA GLU A 82 -29.01 3.02 14.66
C GLU A 82 -28.47 1.60 14.87
N LYS A 83 -28.07 0.95 13.78
CA LYS A 83 -27.48 -0.41 13.84
C LYS A 83 -26.18 -0.43 14.62
N ILE A 84 -25.33 0.57 14.43
CA ILE A 84 -23.98 0.59 15.02
C ILE A 84 -23.95 1.22 16.43
N SER A 85 -24.90 2.12 16.77
CA SER A 85 -24.95 2.79 18.07
C SER A 85 -25.16 1.82 19.24
N ASN A 86 -25.90 0.72 19.01
CA ASN A 86 -26.17 -0.30 20.01
C ASN A 86 -24.97 -1.23 20.30
N ILE A 87 -23.88 -1.13 19.52
CA ILE A 87 -22.69 -1.96 19.71
C ILE A 87 -21.81 -1.32 20.80
N LYS A 88 -21.69 -1.98 21.95
CA LYS A 88 -20.90 -1.49 23.10
C LYS A 88 -19.37 -1.50 22.86
N LYS A 89 -18.87 -2.48 22.10
CA LYS A 89 -17.45 -2.55 21.74
C LYS A 89 -17.09 -1.44 20.75
N LYS A 90 -15.86 -0.90 20.84
CA LYS A 90 -15.31 -0.04 19.80
C LYS A 90 -15.35 -0.76 18.45
N LYS A 91 -15.72 -0.04 17.40
CA LYS A 91 -15.94 -0.59 16.05
C LYS A 91 -14.73 -0.32 15.20
N ILE A 92 -14.37 -1.31 14.39
CA ILE A 92 -13.29 -1.22 13.40
C ILE A 92 -13.87 -1.49 12.02
N VAL A 93 -13.53 -0.63 11.08
CA VAL A 93 -13.72 -0.86 9.64
C VAL A 93 -12.34 -1.12 9.05
N ILE A 94 -12.24 -2.15 8.23
CA ILE A 94 -11.01 -2.49 7.50
C ILE A 94 -11.22 -2.12 6.05
N THR A 95 -10.30 -1.33 5.51
CA THR A 95 -10.33 -0.93 4.11
C THR A 95 -9.00 -1.20 3.43
N PHE A 96 -9.05 -1.40 2.12
CA PHE A 96 -7.90 -1.45 1.23
C PHE A 96 -8.09 -0.43 0.11
N ASP A 97 -7.03 0.27 -0.24
CA ASP A 97 -7.03 1.20 -1.36
C ASP A 97 -6.33 0.58 -2.58
N ASP A 98 -6.60 1.16 -3.77
CA ASP A 98 -6.01 0.88 -5.07
C ASP A 98 -6.43 -0.45 -5.73
N GLY A 99 -6.87 -1.46 -4.99
CA GLY A 99 -7.28 -2.76 -5.56
C GLY A 99 -6.11 -3.61 -6.06
N TYR A 100 -5.01 -3.66 -5.30
CA TYR A 100 -3.89 -4.56 -5.61
C TYR A 100 -4.30 -6.04 -5.59
N LEU A 101 -3.72 -6.85 -6.48
CA LEU A 101 -4.01 -8.27 -6.59
C LEU A 101 -3.69 -9.05 -5.29
N ASP A 102 -2.68 -8.62 -4.55
CA ASP A 102 -2.30 -9.22 -3.28
C ASP A 102 -3.39 -9.10 -2.19
N ASN A 103 -4.36 -8.21 -2.36
CA ASN A 103 -5.53 -8.15 -1.49
C ASN A 103 -6.40 -9.42 -1.65
N LEU A 104 -6.48 -9.98 -2.86
CA LEU A 104 -7.15 -11.24 -3.13
C LEU A 104 -6.28 -12.44 -2.72
N GLU A 105 -5.01 -12.43 -3.12
CA GLU A 105 -4.11 -13.58 -2.96
C GLU A 105 -3.64 -13.78 -1.52
N ASN A 106 -3.34 -12.69 -0.80
CA ASN A 106 -2.72 -12.73 0.52
C ASN A 106 -3.67 -12.26 1.63
N ALA A 107 -4.40 -11.15 1.45
CA ALA A 107 -5.24 -10.62 2.52
C ALA A 107 -6.54 -11.40 2.69
N LEU A 108 -7.23 -11.73 1.60
CA LEU A 108 -8.54 -12.40 1.65
C LEU A 108 -8.53 -13.75 2.40
N PRO A 109 -7.53 -14.65 2.23
CA PRO A 109 -7.45 -15.88 3.01
C PRO A 109 -7.38 -15.62 4.53
N ILE A 110 -6.62 -14.61 4.94
CA ILE A 110 -6.49 -14.20 6.35
C ILE A 110 -7.81 -13.61 6.86
N LEU A 111 -8.44 -12.73 6.09
CA LEU A 111 -9.74 -12.15 6.43
C LEU A 111 -10.81 -13.25 6.61
N LYS A 112 -10.87 -14.23 5.69
CA LYS A 112 -11.78 -15.39 5.80
C LYS A 112 -11.50 -16.23 7.03
N LYS A 113 -10.23 -16.50 7.34
CA LYS A 113 -9.84 -17.27 8.54
C LYS A 113 -10.39 -16.69 9.84
N TYR A 114 -10.45 -15.37 9.94
CA TYR A 114 -10.92 -14.66 11.14
C TYR A 114 -12.36 -14.13 11.02
N ASP A 115 -13.10 -14.53 9.97
CA ASP A 115 -14.43 -13.96 9.69
C ASP A 115 -14.43 -12.43 9.83
N ALA A 116 -13.47 -11.79 9.18
CA ALA A 116 -13.26 -10.36 9.18
C ALA A 116 -13.70 -9.76 7.84
N LYS A 117 -14.65 -8.82 7.89
CA LYS A 117 -15.09 -8.09 6.71
C LYS A 117 -14.12 -6.95 6.41
N ALA A 118 -13.94 -6.68 5.13
CA ALA A 118 -13.18 -5.53 4.63
C ALA A 118 -13.80 -4.97 3.36
N THR A 119 -13.50 -3.73 3.06
CA THR A 119 -13.90 -3.04 1.82
C THR A 119 -12.66 -2.74 1.01
N ILE A 120 -12.68 -3.04 -0.28
CA ILE A 120 -11.59 -2.71 -1.20
C ILE A 120 -12.07 -1.59 -2.11
N PHE A 121 -11.38 -0.44 -2.08
CA PHE A 121 -11.60 0.66 -3.01
C PHE A 121 -10.74 0.44 -4.24
N ILE A 122 -11.40 0.27 -5.38
CA ILE A 122 -10.75 -0.15 -6.62
C ILE A 122 -10.55 1.06 -7.52
N THR A 123 -9.33 1.24 -8.02
CA THR A 123 -9.03 2.22 -9.06
C THR A 123 -9.45 1.68 -10.42
N THR A 124 -10.54 2.23 -10.96
CA THR A 124 -11.20 1.72 -12.19
C THR A 124 -10.28 1.67 -13.42
N ASN A 125 -9.32 2.57 -13.53
CA ASN A 125 -8.36 2.58 -14.65
C ASN A 125 -7.40 1.38 -14.64
N PHE A 126 -7.22 0.70 -13.50
CA PHE A 126 -6.31 -0.45 -13.40
C PHE A 126 -7.00 -1.79 -13.66
N ILE A 127 -8.35 -1.83 -13.69
CA ILE A 127 -9.13 -3.06 -13.84
C ILE A 127 -9.05 -3.63 -15.27
N ASN A 128 -9.11 -2.78 -16.28
CA ASN A 128 -9.30 -3.20 -17.67
C ASN A 128 -8.02 -3.11 -18.51
N ASP A 129 -7.08 -2.23 -18.17
CA ASP A 129 -6.03 -1.81 -19.09
C ASP A 129 -4.65 -2.39 -18.80
N ASN A 130 -4.50 -3.21 -17.75
CA ASN A 130 -3.19 -3.63 -17.25
C ASN A 130 -2.19 -2.46 -17.10
N GLU A 131 -2.71 -1.24 -16.94
CA GLU A 131 -1.88 -0.06 -16.72
C GLU A 131 -1.11 -0.24 -15.40
N ILE A 132 0.18 -0.07 -15.47
CA ILE A 132 1.01 0.00 -14.27
C ILE A 132 0.94 1.44 -13.77
N PRO A 133 0.59 1.69 -12.50
CA PRO A 133 0.62 3.03 -11.95
C PRO A 133 1.97 3.69 -12.18
N TRP A 134 1.97 5.00 -12.44
CA TRP A 134 3.19 5.72 -12.75
C TRP A 134 4.26 5.58 -11.67
N TRP A 135 3.90 5.45 -10.39
CA TRP A 135 4.85 5.26 -9.29
C TRP A 135 5.50 3.87 -9.30
N ASP A 136 4.76 2.81 -9.61
CA ASP A 136 5.31 1.45 -9.77
C ASP A 136 6.20 1.39 -11.03
N ARG A 137 5.78 2.04 -12.13
CA ARG A 137 6.57 2.17 -13.35
C ARG A 137 7.87 2.93 -13.11
N LEU A 138 7.83 4.04 -12.38
CA LEU A 138 9.00 4.81 -12.01
C LEU A 138 9.98 3.99 -11.17
N TRP A 139 9.47 3.25 -10.19
CA TRP A 139 10.32 2.38 -9.37
C TRP A 139 10.98 1.28 -10.21
N LYS A 140 10.23 0.59 -11.06
CA LYS A 140 10.79 -0.41 -11.99
C LYS A 140 11.93 0.15 -12.85
N ILE A 141 11.83 1.40 -13.29
CA ILE A 141 12.90 2.09 -14.03
C ILE A 141 14.14 2.29 -13.15
N LEU A 142 13.95 2.79 -11.94
CA LEU A 142 15.05 3.06 -11.01
C LEU A 142 15.75 1.78 -10.53
N ASP A 143 15.02 0.67 -10.46
CA ASP A 143 15.54 -0.60 -9.97
C ASP A 143 16.43 -1.34 -10.99
N GLN A 144 16.33 -0.98 -12.29
CA GLN A 144 17.12 -1.61 -13.34
C GLN A 144 18.59 -1.17 -13.39
N LYS A 145 18.94 -0.05 -12.77
CA LYS A 145 20.27 0.57 -12.92
C LYS A 145 20.85 1.02 -11.59
N ASN A 146 22.13 0.77 -11.41
CA ASN A 146 22.89 1.35 -10.30
C ASN A 146 23.44 2.75 -10.63
N ASN A 147 23.69 3.04 -11.91
CA ASN A 147 24.07 4.37 -12.40
C ASN A 147 22.88 4.97 -13.15
N PHE A 148 22.41 6.10 -12.70
CA PHE A 148 21.21 6.75 -13.23
C PHE A 148 21.49 8.21 -13.56
N SER A 149 20.93 8.69 -14.66
CA SER A 149 21.08 10.08 -15.11
C SER A 149 19.71 10.76 -15.14
N PHE A 150 19.66 12.01 -14.68
CA PHE A 150 18.46 12.83 -14.80
C PHE A 150 18.83 14.31 -14.92
N ASN A 151 18.39 14.95 -16.01
CA ASN A 151 18.71 16.34 -16.33
C ASN A 151 20.22 16.64 -16.29
N GLY A 152 21.04 15.75 -16.89
CA GLY A 152 22.49 15.88 -16.93
C GLY A 152 23.21 15.59 -15.61
N LYS A 153 22.49 15.31 -14.52
CA LYS A 153 23.07 14.88 -13.24
C LYS A 153 23.14 13.37 -13.17
N LYS A 154 24.26 12.84 -12.66
CA LYS A 154 24.46 11.41 -12.42
C LYS A 154 24.19 11.05 -10.97
N PHE A 155 23.53 9.92 -10.76
CA PHE A 155 23.18 9.38 -9.44
C PHE A 155 23.69 7.95 -9.35
N LEU A 156 24.36 7.62 -8.24
CA LEU A 156 24.76 6.26 -7.92
C LEU A 156 23.70 5.66 -6.96
N LEU A 157 22.99 4.64 -7.42
CA LEU A 157 21.82 4.05 -6.75
C LEU A 157 22.17 2.70 -6.10
N LEU A 158 23.14 2.70 -5.19
CA LEU A 158 23.49 1.50 -4.44
C LEU A 158 22.45 1.22 -3.34
N HIS A 159 22.18 -0.05 -3.06
CA HIS A 159 21.21 -0.45 -2.03
C HIS A 159 21.57 0.08 -0.63
N GLU A 160 22.86 0.15 -0.32
CA GLU A 160 23.38 0.46 1.01
C GLU A 160 23.18 1.94 1.44
N ASN A 161 23.01 2.86 0.49
CA ASN A 161 23.02 4.30 0.79
C ASN A 161 21.67 5.02 0.66
N ASN A 162 20.60 4.27 0.47
CA ASN A 162 19.22 4.79 0.33
C ASN A 162 19.03 5.87 -0.77
N ASN A 163 19.99 5.99 -1.71
CA ASN A 163 19.95 7.00 -2.77
C ASN A 163 18.82 6.73 -3.77
N ARG A 164 18.49 5.44 -4.00
CA ARG A 164 17.40 5.05 -4.90
C ARG A 164 16.07 5.60 -4.38
N LYS A 165 15.76 5.40 -3.10
CA LYS A 165 14.54 5.94 -2.47
C LYS A 165 14.52 7.48 -2.50
N LYS A 166 15.64 8.12 -2.20
CA LYS A 166 15.73 9.61 -2.27
C LYS A 166 15.46 10.13 -3.67
N LEU A 167 16.02 9.49 -4.71
CA LEU A 167 15.76 9.87 -6.09
C LEU A 167 14.30 9.58 -6.48
N PHE A 168 13.75 8.44 -6.06
CA PHE A 168 12.35 8.11 -6.26
C PHE A 168 11.43 9.19 -5.68
N GLU A 169 11.60 9.58 -4.42
CA GLU A 169 10.80 10.63 -3.78
C GLU A 169 10.96 12.00 -4.48
N TYR A 170 12.16 12.32 -4.91
CA TYR A 170 12.39 13.54 -5.70
C TYR A 170 11.63 13.50 -7.03
N LEU A 171 11.75 12.42 -7.81
CA LEU A 171 11.05 12.29 -9.09
C LEU A 171 9.53 12.20 -8.88
N LYS A 172 9.07 11.47 -7.89
CA LYS A 172 7.66 11.38 -7.48
C LYS A 172 7.06 12.76 -7.27
N SER A 173 7.77 13.67 -6.58
CA SER A 173 7.31 15.04 -6.39
C SER A 173 7.14 15.82 -7.71
N LYS A 174 7.92 15.50 -8.75
CA LYS A 174 7.77 16.08 -10.08
C LYS A 174 6.56 15.50 -10.83
N PHE A 175 6.39 14.18 -10.80
CA PHE A 175 5.25 13.52 -11.43
C PHE A 175 3.90 13.98 -10.88
N PHE A 176 3.80 14.21 -9.58
CA PHE A 176 2.56 14.71 -8.95
C PHE A 176 2.08 16.05 -9.49
N LEU A 177 2.99 16.88 -9.98
CA LEU A 177 2.68 18.21 -10.50
C LEU A 177 2.31 18.20 -11.99
N LEU A 178 2.42 17.05 -12.66
CA LEU A 178 2.23 16.93 -14.09
C LEU A 178 0.85 16.34 -14.45
N LYS A 179 0.28 16.81 -15.55
CA LYS A 179 -0.84 16.13 -16.23
C LYS A 179 -0.35 14.84 -16.89
N LYS A 180 -1.28 13.89 -17.16
CA LYS A 180 -0.96 12.55 -17.69
C LYS A 180 -0.03 12.59 -18.92
N ASP A 181 -0.32 13.44 -19.89
CA ASP A 181 0.49 13.56 -21.12
C ASP A 181 1.93 14.00 -20.81
N ASN A 182 2.11 14.97 -19.94
CA ASN A 182 3.44 15.43 -19.53
C ASN A 182 4.18 14.40 -18.65
N GLN A 183 3.45 13.50 -17.99
CA GLN A 183 4.06 12.38 -17.28
C GLN A 183 4.69 11.39 -18.26
N GLU A 184 4.04 11.09 -19.38
CA GLU A 184 4.60 10.22 -20.41
C GLU A 184 5.86 10.85 -21.05
N ASP A 185 5.85 12.14 -21.33
CA ASP A 185 7.03 12.85 -21.83
C ASP A 185 8.21 12.75 -20.84
N LEU A 186 7.94 12.89 -19.54
CA LEU A 186 8.95 12.73 -18.52
C LEU A 186 9.47 11.29 -18.43
N PHE A 187 8.60 10.29 -18.55
CA PHE A 187 9.04 8.89 -18.65
C PHE A 187 9.95 8.64 -19.86
N ASN A 188 9.53 9.08 -21.04
CA ASN A 188 10.30 8.91 -22.26
C ASN A 188 11.68 9.55 -22.14
N LYS A 189 11.76 10.75 -21.56
CA LYS A 189 13.03 11.41 -21.26
C LYS A 189 13.91 10.59 -20.32
N ILE A 190 13.36 10.08 -19.22
CA ILE A 190 14.09 9.23 -18.27
C ILE A 190 14.62 7.97 -18.94
N LEU A 191 13.81 7.29 -19.74
CA LEU A 191 14.19 6.08 -20.46
C LEU A 191 15.35 6.34 -21.44
N LEU A 192 15.26 7.43 -22.20
CA LEU A 192 16.30 7.84 -23.17
C LEU A 192 17.61 8.19 -22.47
N GLU A 193 17.58 9.02 -21.43
CA GLU A 193 18.79 9.43 -20.70
C GLU A 193 19.53 8.25 -20.05
N ASN A 194 18.82 7.15 -19.78
CA ASN A 194 19.37 5.97 -19.07
C ASN A 194 19.53 4.73 -19.95
N ASN A 195 19.18 4.81 -21.24
CA ASN A 195 19.24 3.65 -22.15
C ASN A 195 18.44 2.46 -21.58
N ILE A 196 17.21 2.71 -21.13
CA ILE A 196 16.32 1.70 -20.54
C ILE A 196 15.22 1.36 -21.56
N GLN A 197 15.03 0.07 -21.80
CA GLN A 197 13.86 -0.47 -22.49
C GLN A 197 12.96 -1.12 -21.45
N LEU A 198 11.72 -0.64 -21.34
CA LEU A 198 10.73 -1.29 -20.47
C LEU A 198 10.33 -2.60 -21.12
N THR A 199 10.58 -3.70 -20.46
CA THR A 199 9.98 -4.98 -20.81
C THR A 199 8.49 -4.95 -20.45
N ASN A 200 7.63 -5.41 -21.37
CA ASN A 200 6.22 -5.65 -21.09
C ASN A 200 6.12 -6.82 -20.11
N ASP A 201 6.22 -6.51 -18.84
CA ASP A 201 6.02 -7.47 -17.77
C ASP A 201 4.51 -7.77 -17.71
N LYS A 202 4.13 -8.96 -18.14
CA LYS A 202 2.72 -9.40 -18.18
C LYS A 202 2.17 -9.74 -16.80
N LYS A 203 2.94 -9.54 -15.73
CA LYS A 203 2.49 -9.85 -14.38
C LYS A 203 1.44 -8.82 -13.95
N ARG A 204 0.24 -9.32 -13.75
CA ARG A 204 -0.88 -8.53 -13.24
C ARG A 204 -0.63 -8.14 -11.78
N ASN A 205 -0.76 -6.85 -11.47
CA ASN A 205 -0.57 -6.31 -10.12
C ASN A 205 -1.89 -5.86 -9.46
N PHE A 206 -2.98 -5.76 -10.22
CA PHE A 206 -4.29 -5.28 -9.76
C PHE A 206 -5.39 -6.29 -9.99
N LEU A 207 -6.45 -6.16 -9.23
CA LEU A 207 -7.69 -6.90 -9.44
C LEU A 207 -8.26 -6.58 -10.83
N ASN A 208 -8.86 -7.56 -11.46
CA ASN A 208 -9.58 -7.39 -12.71
C ASN A 208 -11.10 -7.57 -12.49
N GLN A 209 -11.86 -7.46 -13.57
CA GLN A 209 -13.32 -7.54 -13.53
C GLN A 209 -13.84 -8.94 -13.07
N GLU A 210 -13.06 -10.00 -13.27
CA GLU A 210 -13.41 -11.35 -12.85
C GLU A 210 -13.20 -11.56 -11.35
N ASP A 211 -12.21 -10.89 -10.76
CA ASP A 211 -11.91 -10.96 -9.33
C ASP A 211 -12.95 -10.23 -8.46
N ILE A 212 -13.74 -9.34 -9.08
CA ILE A 212 -14.70 -8.47 -8.39
C ILE A 212 -16.10 -9.12 -8.32
N LYS A 213 -16.34 -10.16 -9.09
CA LYS A 213 -17.60 -10.92 -9.07
C LYS A 213 -17.67 -11.89 -7.90
#